data_0bf5ccde02e18aefd728b68a35dcef4d
#
_entry.id   0bf5ccde02e18aefd728b68a35dcef4d
#
_cell.length_a   1.000
_cell.length_b   1.000
_cell.length_c   1.000
_cell.angle_alpha   90.00
_cell.angle_beta   90.00
_cell.angle_gamma   90.00
#
_symmetry.space_group_name_H-M   'P 1'
#
loop_
_entity.id
_entity.type
_entity.pdbx_description
1 polymer ?
#
loop_
_entity_poly.entity_id
_entity_poly.type
_entity_poly.pdbx_seq_one_letter_code
_entity_poly.pdbx_strand_id
1 'polypeptide(L)'
;AGVAVTISVMEKDYVVSCPPGEEDALRESARVLHERMSAARDAGKTLGTERIAVVTALNIVHEYLTLDSERRESDAAFDEHLSRVRQKIEASLGRRSETEQVD
;
A
#
# COMPACT_ATOMS: atom_id res chain seq x y z
N ALA A 1 -9.83 -3.73 21.78
CA ALA A 1 -10.35 -2.39 21.97
C ALA A 1 -9.47 -1.39 21.26
N GLY A 2 -10.07 -0.37 20.74
CA GLY A 2 -9.36 0.66 20.00
C GLY A 2 -8.93 1.81 20.88
N VAL A 3 -8.05 2.62 20.31
CA VAL A 3 -7.60 3.83 20.96
C VAL A 3 -8.09 4.99 20.13
N ALA A 4 -8.63 6.02 20.76
CA ALA A 4 -9.13 7.18 20.05
C ALA A 4 -7.99 8.18 19.84
N VAL A 5 -7.84 8.64 18.61
CA VAL A 5 -6.79 9.58 18.25
C VAL A 5 -7.45 10.75 17.54
N THR A 6 -7.06 11.97 17.90
CA THR A 6 -7.56 13.14 17.22
C THR A 6 -6.58 13.49 16.09
N ILE A 7 -7.09 13.56 14.88
CA ILE A 7 -6.29 13.95 13.73
C ILE A 7 -6.87 15.21 13.14
N SER A 8 -6.06 15.96 12.42
CA SER A 8 -6.49 17.19 11.81
C SER A 8 -6.23 17.12 10.32
N VAL A 9 -7.26 17.32 9.52
CA VAL A 9 -7.15 17.29 8.07
C VAL A 9 -7.96 18.47 7.52
N MET A 10 -7.32 19.29 6.70
CA MET A 10 -7.97 20.46 6.09
C MET A 10 -8.63 21.35 7.14
N GLU A 11 -7.88 21.54 8.22
CA GLU A 11 -8.30 22.46 9.29
C GLU A 11 -9.52 22.01 10.09
N LYS A 12 -9.84 20.73 10.03
CA LYS A 12 -10.89 20.16 10.84
C LYS A 12 -10.34 19.00 11.63
N ASP A 13 -10.83 18.85 12.85
CA ASP A 13 -10.37 17.76 13.71
C ASP A 13 -11.34 16.60 13.67
N TYR A 14 -10.80 15.41 13.66
CA TYR A 14 -11.60 14.19 13.64
C TYR A 14 -11.05 13.25 14.70
N VAL A 15 -11.95 12.57 15.39
CA VAL A 15 -11.55 11.55 16.36
C VAL A 15 -11.71 10.21 15.66
N VAL A 16 -10.63 9.47 15.54
CA VAL A 16 -10.63 8.21 14.81
C VAL A 16 -10.08 7.12 15.73
N SER A 17 -10.70 5.95 15.68
CA SER A 17 -10.27 4.83 16.48
C SER A 17 -9.29 3.98 15.70
N CYS A 18 -8.24 3.51 16.35
CA CYS A 18 -7.28 2.61 15.71
C CYS A 18 -6.82 1.57 16.71
N PRO A 19 -6.22 0.47 16.24
CA PRO A 19 -5.67 -0.52 17.16
C PRO A 19 -4.52 0.07 17.96
N PRO A 20 -4.33 -0.39 19.19
CA PRO A 20 -3.22 0.10 20.01
C PRO A 20 -1.90 -0.14 19.31
N GLY A 21 -1.02 0.82 19.36
CA GLY A 21 0.28 0.72 18.72
C GLY A 21 0.32 1.29 17.32
N GLU A 22 -0.83 1.69 16.77
CA GLU A 22 -0.87 2.25 15.43
C GLU A 22 -1.17 3.73 15.41
N GLU A 23 -1.08 4.37 16.56
CA GLU A 23 -1.42 5.79 16.66
C GLU A 23 -0.52 6.66 15.79
N ASP A 24 0.79 6.38 15.80
CA ASP A 24 1.72 7.17 15.01
C ASP A 24 1.50 6.95 13.52
N ALA A 25 1.17 5.72 13.13
CA ALA A 25 0.88 5.43 11.73
C ALA A 25 -0.37 6.19 11.29
N LEU A 26 -1.37 6.28 12.16
CA LEU A 26 -2.58 7.03 11.84
C LEU A 26 -2.29 8.52 11.69
N ARG A 27 -1.45 9.06 12.58
CA ARG A 27 -1.10 10.48 12.48
C ARG A 27 -0.34 10.78 11.22
N GLU A 28 0.55 9.87 10.82
CA GLU A 28 1.30 10.05 9.60
C GLU A 28 0.38 9.95 8.40
N SER A 29 -0.60 9.04 8.43
CA SER A 29 -1.59 8.92 7.37
C SER A 29 -2.39 10.22 7.24
N ALA A 30 -2.75 10.82 8.36
CA ALA A 30 -3.50 12.08 8.36
C ALA A 30 -2.67 13.20 7.74
N ARG A 31 -1.37 13.22 8.04
CA ARG A 31 -0.48 14.23 7.49
C ARG A 31 -0.40 14.11 5.97
N VAL A 32 -0.22 12.89 5.49
CA VAL A 32 -0.13 12.66 4.05
C VAL A 32 -1.45 13.01 3.37
N LEU A 33 -2.56 12.61 3.99
CA LEU A 33 -3.87 12.92 3.42
C LEU A 33 -4.08 14.43 3.33
N HIS A 34 -3.71 15.15 4.39
CA HIS A 34 -3.85 16.60 4.39
C HIS A 34 -3.02 17.22 3.25
N GLU A 35 -1.80 16.77 3.08
CA GLU A 35 -0.93 17.28 2.02
C GLU A 35 -1.52 17.01 0.64
N ARG A 36 -2.05 15.81 0.44
CA ARG A 36 -2.61 15.43 -0.83
C ARG A 36 -3.89 16.21 -1.13
N MET A 37 -4.72 16.40 -0.13
CA MET A 37 -5.94 17.18 -0.31
C MET A 37 -5.64 18.65 -0.57
N SER A 38 -4.61 19.18 0.09
CA SER A 38 -4.22 20.56 -0.14
C SER A 38 -3.70 20.75 -1.56
N ALA A 39 -2.94 19.80 -2.07
CA ALA A 39 -2.47 19.87 -3.44
C ALA A 39 -3.62 19.79 -4.43
N ALA A 40 -4.59 18.92 -4.16
CA ALA A 40 -5.76 18.80 -5.03
C ALA A 40 -6.60 20.07 -5.01
N ARG A 41 -6.71 20.71 -3.85
CA ARG A 41 -7.45 21.97 -3.73
C ARG A 41 -6.77 23.05 -4.56
N ASP A 42 -5.45 23.11 -4.49
CA ASP A 42 -4.72 24.14 -5.21
C ASP A 42 -4.82 23.95 -6.73
N ALA A 43 -4.95 22.71 -7.16
CA ALA A 43 -5.08 22.41 -8.58
C ALA A 43 -6.50 22.64 -9.08
N GLY A 44 -7.50 22.36 -8.24
CA GLY A 44 -8.89 22.53 -8.65
C GLY A 44 -9.63 23.48 -7.75
N LYS A 45 -9.38 24.73 -7.91
CA LYS A 45 -9.79 25.74 -6.97
C LYS A 45 -11.23 25.87 -6.63
N THR A 46 -12.11 25.45 -7.48
CA THR A 46 -13.52 25.63 -7.23
C THR A 46 -14.19 24.40 -6.65
N LEU A 47 -13.43 23.36 -6.34
CA LEU A 47 -14.03 22.14 -5.80
C LEU A 47 -14.29 22.25 -4.32
N GLY A 48 -15.40 21.71 -3.86
CA GLY A 48 -15.70 21.67 -2.43
C GLY A 48 -14.84 20.63 -1.74
N THR A 49 -14.77 20.70 -0.42
CA THR A 49 -13.91 19.82 0.37
C THR A 49 -14.29 18.36 0.17
N GLU A 50 -15.57 18.06 0.12
CA GLU A 50 -16.00 16.68 -0.06
C GLU A 50 -15.50 16.12 -1.38
N ARG A 51 -15.61 16.90 -2.45
CA ARG A 51 -15.16 16.45 -3.76
C ARG A 51 -13.65 16.30 -3.79
N ILE A 52 -12.94 17.20 -3.14
CA ILE A 52 -11.49 17.11 -3.03
C ILE A 52 -11.10 15.81 -2.32
N ALA A 53 -11.83 15.46 -1.25
CA ALA A 53 -11.56 14.23 -0.53
C ALA A 53 -11.77 13.00 -1.41
N VAL A 54 -12.83 12.99 -2.19
CA VAL A 54 -13.13 11.85 -3.07
C VAL A 54 -12.08 11.71 -4.15
N VAL A 55 -11.70 12.81 -4.80
CA VAL A 55 -10.70 12.77 -5.85
C VAL A 55 -9.34 12.33 -5.28
N THR A 56 -8.99 12.86 -4.11
CA THR A 56 -7.74 12.49 -3.47
C THR A 56 -7.74 11.01 -3.11
N ALA A 57 -8.85 10.52 -2.57
CA ALA A 57 -8.96 9.12 -2.20
C ALA A 57 -8.83 8.22 -3.42
N LEU A 58 -9.45 8.61 -4.53
CA LEU A 58 -9.36 7.82 -5.75
C LEU A 58 -7.92 7.76 -6.27
N ASN A 59 -7.21 8.88 -6.21
CA ASN A 59 -5.82 8.90 -6.64
C ASN A 59 -4.94 8.02 -5.76
N ILE A 60 -5.17 8.06 -4.46
CA ILE A 60 -4.40 7.25 -3.52
C ILE A 60 -4.68 5.76 -3.74
N VAL A 61 -5.95 5.41 -3.91
CA VAL A 61 -6.33 4.03 -4.16
C VAL A 61 -5.71 3.54 -5.47
N HIS A 62 -5.73 4.39 -6.49
CA HIS A 62 -5.13 4.01 -7.76
C HIS A 62 -3.63 3.77 -7.61
N GLU A 63 -2.93 4.61 -6.86
CA GLU A 63 -1.51 4.42 -6.60
C GLU A 63 -1.27 3.13 -5.84
N TYR A 64 -2.12 2.85 -4.85
CA TYR A 64 -1.99 1.63 -4.08
C TYR A 64 -2.15 0.40 -4.96
N LEU A 65 -3.16 0.40 -5.82
CA LEU A 65 -3.41 -0.76 -6.69
C LEU A 65 -2.28 -0.94 -7.70
N THR A 66 -1.70 0.15 -8.19
CA THR A 66 -0.59 0.08 -9.10
C THR A 66 0.65 -0.50 -8.42
N LEU A 67 0.95 -0.03 -7.22
CA LEU A 67 2.09 -0.55 -6.47
C LEU A 67 1.90 -2.02 -6.10
N ASP A 68 0.68 -2.38 -5.72
CA ASP A 68 0.39 -3.77 -5.37
C ASP A 68 0.56 -4.68 -6.58
N SER A 69 0.10 -4.23 -7.74
CA SER A 69 0.24 -4.99 -8.97
C SER A 69 1.72 -5.16 -9.35
N GLU A 70 2.49 -4.09 -9.25
CA GLU A 70 3.92 -4.15 -9.56
C GLU A 70 4.64 -5.10 -8.61
N ARG A 71 4.26 -5.09 -7.35
CA ARG A 71 4.88 -5.97 -6.39
C ARG A 71 4.55 -7.43 -6.68
N ARG A 72 3.32 -7.71 -7.07
CA ARG A 72 2.94 -9.08 -7.42
C ARG A 72 3.69 -9.59 -8.62
N GLU A 73 3.88 -8.75 -9.62
CA GLU A 73 4.62 -9.12 -10.80
C GLU A 73 6.08 -9.40 -10.46
N SER A 74 6.65 -8.57 -9.61
CA SER A 74 8.02 -8.74 -9.19
C SER A 74 8.20 -10.03 -8.40
N ASP A 75 7.27 -10.33 -7.50
CA ASP A 75 7.31 -11.55 -6.70
C ASP A 75 7.17 -12.78 -7.59
N ALA A 76 6.27 -12.74 -8.56
CA ALA A 76 6.06 -13.86 -9.46
C ALA A 76 7.31 -14.10 -10.32
N ALA A 77 7.94 -13.03 -10.80
CA ALA A 77 9.14 -13.16 -11.59
C ALA A 77 10.28 -13.74 -10.75
N PHE A 78 10.37 -13.33 -9.50
CA PHE A 78 11.41 -13.83 -8.61
C PHE A 78 11.20 -15.32 -8.34
N ASP A 79 9.96 -15.73 -8.10
CA ASP A 79 9.63 -17.13 -7.86
C ASP A 79 9.94 -17.99 -9.07
N GLU A 80 9.65 -17.48 -10.24
CA GLU A 80 9.96 -18.19 -11.47
C GLU A 80 11.46 -18.38 -11.63
N HIS A 81 12.21 -17.35 -11.35
CA HIS A 81 13.67 -17.40 -11.45
C HIS A 81 14.24 -18.42 -10.48
N LEU A 82 13.74 -18.42 -9.24
CA LEU A 82 14.21 -19.38 -8.26
C LEU A 82 13.91 -20.81 -8.70
N SER A 83 12.75 -21.01 -9.27
CA SER A 83 12.37 -22.33 -9.73
C SER A 83 13.32 -22.83 -10.83
N ARG A 84 13.66 -21.96 -11.77
CA ARG A 84 14.57 -22.32 -12.84
C ARG A 84 15.96 -22.62 -12.31
N VAL A 85 16.44 -21.84 -11.36
CA VAL A 85 17.75 -22.07 -10.78
C VAL A 85 17.77 -23.41 -10.05
N ARG A 86 16.71 -23.71 -9.33
CA ARG A 86 16.63 -24.97 -8.61
C ARG A 86 16.65 -26.16 -9.56
N GLN A 87 15.95 -26.06 -10.67
CA GLN A 87 15.93 -27.12 -11.66
C GLN A 87 17.31 -27.34 -12.26
N LYS A 88 18.05 -26.30 -12.52
CA LYS A 88 19.37 -26.41 -13.06
C LYS A 88 20.31 -27.09 -12.08
N ILE A 89 20.21 -26.78 -10.83
CA ILE A 89 21.04 -27.37 -9.81
C ILE A 89 20.75 -28.87 -9.68
N GLU A 90 19.49 -29.25 -9.72
CA GLU A 90 19.11 -30.63 -9.60
C GLU A 90 19.63 -31.42 -10.80
N ALA A 91 19.49 -30.88 -12.00
CA ALA A 91 19.96 -31.55 -13.18
C ALA A 91 21.48 -31.70 -13.12
N SER A 92 22.16 -30.68 -12.65
CA SER A 92 23.60 -30.71 -12.57
C SER A 92 24.10 -31.77 -11.61
N LEU A 93 23.35 -31.99 -10.51
CA LEU A 93 23.73 -32.98 -9.53
C LEU A 93 23.33 -34.39 -9.95
N GLY A 94 22.56 -34.51 -11.00
CA GLY A 94 22.12 -35.82 -11.45
C GLY A 94 21.07 -36.43 -10.58
N ARG A 95 20.36 -35.66 -9.73
CA ARG A 95 19.43 -36.24 -8.87
C ARG A 95 18.08 -35.99 -9.27
N ARG A 96 17.19 -36.78 -9.03
CA ARG A 96 15.96 -36.69 -9.33
C ARG A 96 15.26 -35.91 -8.41
N SER A 97 14.48 -35.08 -8.76
CA SER A 97 13.78 -34.28 -7.93
C SER A 97 12.84 -34.90 -7.08
N GLU A 98 12.88 -34.63 -5.97
CA GLU A 98 12.08 -35.21 -5.10
C GLU A 98 11.02 -34.43 -5.01
N THR A 99 10.92 -33.44 -5.46
CA THR A 99 9.87 -32.76 -5.54
C THR A 99 9.19 -32.27 -4.62
N GLU A 100 9.43 -31.89 -3.96
CA GLU A 100 8.88 -31.46 -3.03
C GLU A 100 8.32 -30.34 -3.36
N GLN A 101 7.45 -30.00 -3.54
CA GLN A 101 6.79 -29.11 -3.90
C GLN A 101 6.58 -28.22 -3.05
N VAL A 102 6.63 -27.39 -2.92
CA VAL A 102 6.60 -26.51 -2.15
C VAL A 102 5.65 -25.66 -2.46
N ASP A 103 4.86 -25.25 -1.95
CA ASP A 103 3.90 -24.40 -2.22
C ASP A 103 4.02 -23.23 -1.71
#